data_fec943cd602f0653ddeefe1aa0af8c5c
#
_entry.id   fec943cd602f0653ddeefe1aa0af8c5c
#
_cell.length_a   1.000
_cell.length_b   1.000
_cell.length_c   1.000
_cell.angle_alpha   90.00
_cell.angle_beta   90.00
_cell.angle_gamma   90.00
#
_symmetry.space_group_name_H-M   'P 1'
#
loop_
_entity.id
_entity.type
_entity.pdbx_description
1 polymer ?
#
loop_
_entity_poly.entity_id
_entity_poly.type
_entity_poly.pdbx_seq_one_letter_code
_entity_poly.pdbx_strand_id
1 'polypeptide(L)'
;MYQKRQKVNIDDTRFIYTTNFSGDPSRDRFGSDKRRVNIVIPTVAQAMDMKAMGINVKETHPNPNYTYDEPFVPTYYVPVTVNVDSKWPPHVYWITLQGKRLLCTPETIGQLDFIRVKNVCCQANLVEKRNAPGEYTLYADVMYVEQAPDNDPYAERYAQVAEPDYPNDMPY
;
A
#
# COMPACT_ATOMS: atom_id res chain seq x y z
N MET A 1 16.37 23.85 -15.26
CA MET A 1 15.09 23.57 -15.88
C MET A 1 14.35 22.50 -15.05
N TYR A 2 13.14 22.81 -14.65
CA TYR A 2 12.33 21.88 -13.83
C TYR A 2 11.81 20.74 -14.70
N GLN A 3 12.21 19.52 -14.40
CA GLN A 3 11.67 18.34 -15.07
C GLN A 3 10.53 17.77 -14.24
N LYS A 4 9.36 17.63 -14.86
CA LYS A 4 8.21 16.98 -14.25
C LYS A 4 8.52 15.49 -14.03
N ARG A 5 8.36 15.01 -12.79
CA ARG A 5 8.58 13.60 -12.48
C ARG A 5 7.57 12.73 -13.22
N GLN A 6 8.05 11.62 -13.75
CA GLN A 6 7.19 10.60 -14.33
C GLN A 6 6.44 9.88 -13.22
N LYS A 7 5.17 9.56 -13.50
CA LYS A 7 4.28 8.91 -12.54
C LYS A 7 3.65 7.67 -13.14
N VAL A 8 3.28 6.72 -12.26
CA VAL A 8 2.48 5.55 -12.64
C VAL A 8 1.28 5.47 -11.70
N ASN A 9 0.18 4.93 -12.22
CA ASN A 9 -1.03 4.67 -11.45
C ASN A 9 -1.21 3.16 -11.29
N ILE A 10 -1.41 2.70 -10.06
CA ILE A 10 -1.74 1.31 -9.76
C ILE A 10 -3.07 1.36 -9.02
N ASP A 11 -4.14 0.97 -9.72
CA ASP A 11 -5.50 1.20 -9.26
C ASP A 11 -6.25 -0.09 -9.01
N ASP A 12 -7.23 -0.02 -8.11
CA ASP A 12 -8.17 -1.09 -7.80
C ASP A 12 -7.47 -2.41 -7.47
N THR A 13 -6.58 -2.34 -6.50
CA THR A 13 -5.70 -3.45 -6.14
C THR A 13 -5.65 -3.64 -4.62
N ARG A 14 -4.60 -4.28 -4.14
CA ARG A 14 -4.41 -4.62 -2.73
C ARG A 14 -2.94 -4.56 -2.35
N PHE A 15 -2.68 -4.54 -1.05
CA PHE A 15 -1.33 -4.77 -0.54
C PHE A 15 -1.03 -6.27 -0.48
N ILE A 16 0.25 -6.58 -0.56
CA ILE A 16 0.75 -7.94 -0.33
C ILE A 16 1.85 -7.86 0.74
N TYR A 17 1.96 -8.91 1.54
CA TYR A 17 2.87 -8.97 2.69
C TYR A 17 2.55 -7.92 3.76
N THR A 18 3.40 -7.80 4.75
CA THR A 18 3.21 -6.88 5.87
C THR A 18 3.43 -5.44 5.41
N THR A 19 2.44 -4.58 5.63
CA THR A 19 2.59 -3.15 5.39
C THR A 19 3.39 -2.50 6.52
N ASN A 20 4.08 -1.41 6.22
CA ASN A 20 4.79 -0.63 7.22
C ASN A 20 4.53 0.86 7.04
N PHE A 21 3.30 1.28 7.29
CA PHE A 21 2.94 2.69 7.32
C PHE A 21 3.44 3.41 8.57
N SER A 22 3.61 2.66 9.66
CA SER A 22 4.03 3.22 10.95
C SER A 22 5.52 3.54 11.03
N GLY A 23 6.34 2.94 10.15
CA GLY A 23 7.79 3.06 10.25
C GLY A 23 8.38 2.22 11.39
N ASP A 24 7.64 1.23 11.88
CA ASP A 24 8.07 0.35 12.96
C ASP A 24 9.11 -0.66 12.43
N PRO A 25 10.35 -0.65 12.95
CA PRO A 25 11.36 -1.60 12.48
C PRO A 25 10.98 -3.07 12.65
N SER A 26 10.13 -3.40 13.62
CA SER A 26 9.68 -4.78 13.84
C SER A 26 8.78 -5.31 12.71
N ARG A 27 8.20 -4.43 11.92
CA ARG A 27 7.37 -4.80 10.77
C ARG A 27 8.16 -4.95 9.47
N ASP A 28 9.45 -4.62 9.49
CA ASP A 28 10.34 -4.77 8.33
C ASP A 28 11.22 -5.99 8.52
N ARG A 29 11.35 -6.81 7.47
CA ARG A 29 12.17 -8.03 7.49
C ARG A 29 13.62 -7.75 7.86
N PHE A 30 14.14 -6.58 7.49
CA PHE A 30 15.52 -6.18 7.72
C PHE A 30 15.66 -5.13 8.82
N GLY A 31 14.59 -4.85 9.57
CA GLY A 31 14.61 -3.89 10.68
C GLY A 31 14.68 -2.44 10.24
N SER A 32 14.30 -2.12 9.02
CA SER A 32 14.27 -0.74 8.52
C SER A 32 13.11 0.04 9.14
N ASP A 33 13.35 1.32 9.44
CA ASP A 33 12.33 2.26 9.91
C ASP A 33 11.61 2.99 8.75
N LYS A 34 11.91 2.64 7.52
CA LYS A 34 11.27 3.24 6.34
C LYS A 34 9.82 2.80 6.22
N ARG A 35 8.95 3.77 5.97
CA ARG A 35 7.55 3.50 5.67
C ARG A 35 7.44 2.99 4.24
N ARG A 36 7.03 1.74 4.10
CA ARG A 36 7.01 1.06 2.81
C ARG A 36 5.88 0.06 2.76
N VAL A 37 5.25 -0.04 1.61
CA VAL A 37 4.20 -1.04 1.34
C VAL A 37 4.49 -1.72 0.02
N ASN A 38 4.00 -2.94 -0.14
CA ASN A 38 4.06 -3.68 -1.40
C ASN A 38 2.67 -3.68 -2.01
N ILE A 39 2.56 -3.16 -3.23
CA ILE A 39 1.28 -3.04 -3.93
C ILE A 39 1.24 -4.05 -5.07
N VAL A 40 0.18 -4.85 -5.13
CA VAL A 40 -0.03 -5.81 -6.21
C VAL A 40 -0.34 -5.05 -7.50
N ILE A 41 0.32 -5.45 -8.59
CA ILE A 41 0.05 -4.89 -9.91
C ILE A 41 -1.08 -5.71 -10.54
N PRO A 42 -2.22 -5.10 -10.89
CA PRO A 42 -3.44 -5.84 -11.24
C PRO A 42 -3.34 -6.72 -12.47
N THR A 43 -2.52 -6.34 -13.45
CA THR A 43 -2.41 -7.09 -14.71
C THR A 43 -0.95 -7.39 -15.06
N VAL A 44 -0.74 -8.48 -15.76
CA VAL A 44 0.60 -8.85 -16.27
C VAL A 44 1.08 -7.81 -17.27
N ALA A 45 0.20 -7.29 -18.12
CA ALA A 45 0.55 -6.26 -19.11
C ALA A 45 1.13 -5.02 -18.42
N GLN A 46 0.47 -4.53 -17.36
CA GLN A 46 0.96 -3.39 -16.60
C GLN A 46 2.31 -3.69 -15.94
N ALA A 47 2.47 -4.90 -15.39
CA ALA A 47 3.74 -5.31 -14.77
C ALA A 47 4.88 -5.30 -15.77
N MET A 48 4.64 -5.79 -16.99
CA MET A 48 5.67 -5.79 -18.04
C MET A 48 6.01 -4.38 -18.51
N ASP A 49 5.01 -3.51 -18.66
CA ASP A 49 5.22 -2.11 -18.99
C ASP A 49 6.05 -1.39 -17.93
N MET A 50 5.77 -1.63 -16.67
CA MET A 50 6.51 -1.06 -15.55
C MET A 50 7.95 -1.56 -15.51
N LYS A 51 8.19 -2.85 -15.77
CA LYS A 51 9.54 -3.40 -15.91
C LYS A 51 10.31 -2.73 -17.04
N ALA A 52 9.66 -2.50 -18.16
CA ALA A 52 10.27 -1.84 -19.33
C ALA A 52 10.67 -0.39 -19.02
N MET A 53 9.99 0.25 -18.07
CA MET A 53 10.32 1.60 -17.59
C MET A 53 11.51 1.61 -16.61
N GLY A 54 12.00 0.45 -16.20
CA GLY A 54 13.07 0.33 -15.20
C GLY A 54 12.59 0.28 -13.75
N ILE A 55 11.28 0.12 -13.52
CA ILE A 55 10.72 0.02 -12.19
C ILE A 55 11.01 -1.34 -11.57
N ASN A 56 11.30 -1.36 -10.29
CA ASN A 56 11.64 -2.56 -9.52
C ASN A 56 10.42 -3.44 -9.24
N VAL A 57 9.87 -4.04 -10.30
CA VAL A 57 8.75 -4.98 -10.20
C VAL A 57 9.26 -6.32 -9.71
N LYS A 58 8.58 -6.86 -8.72
CA LYS A 58 8.89 -8.17 -8.14
C LYS A 58 7.76 -9.16 -8.42
N GLU A 59 8.06 -10.43 -8.28
CA GLU A 59 7.07 -11.49 -8.44
C GLU A 59 7.17 -12.49 -7.30
N THR A 60 6.03 -13.11 -6.97
CA THR A 60 5.99 -14.17 -5.99
C THR A 60 6.58 -15.46 -6.59
N HIS A 61 7.16 -16.28 -5.73
CA HIS A 61 7.74 -17.57 -6.14
C HIS A 61 6.94 -18.71 -5.53
N PRO A 62 6.89 -19.87 -6.21
CA PRO A 62 6.23 -21.04 -5.65
C PRO A 62 6.98 -21.52 -4.40
N ASN A 63 6.21 -21.98 -3.40
CA ASN A 63 6.80 -22.61 -2.23
C ASN A 63 7.35 -23.98 -2.61
N PRO A 64 8.67 -24.23 -2.47
CA PRO A 64 9.28 -25.50 -2.87
C PRO A 64 8.80 -26.69 -2.05
N ASN A 65 8.19 -26.46 -0.88
CA ASN A 65 7.65 -27.50 0.00
C ASN A 65 6.17 -27.77 -0.23
N TYR A 66 5.57 -27.15 -1.23
CA TYR A 66 4.15 -27.28 -1.53
C TYR A 66 3.95 -27.80 -2.95
N THR A 67 3.03 -28.76 -3.12
CA THR A 67 2.64 -29.29 -4.44
C THR A 67 1.37 -28.57 -4.89
N TYR A 68 1.46 -27.96 -6.07
CA TYR A 68 0.32 -27.25 -6.68
C TYR A 68 -0.39 -28.18 -7.68
N ASP A 69 -1.73 -28.22 -7.63
CA ASP A 69 -2.55 -28.99 -8.55
C ASP A 69 -2.53 -28.41 -9.96
N GLU A 70 -2.30 -27.10 -10.07
CA GLU A 70 -2.23 -26.38 -11.34
C GLU A 70 -0.86 -25.68 -11.46
N PRO A 71 -0.45 -25.28 -12.68
CA PRO A 71 0.78 -24.48 -12.84
C PRO A 71 0.73 -23.21 -11.98
N PHE A 72 1.84 -22.92 -11.32
CA PHE A 72 1.95 -21.73 -10.47
C PHE A 72 1.87 -20.47 -11.32
N VAL A 73 0.98 -19.55 -10.94
CA VAL A 73 0.84 -18.24 -11.57
C VAL A 73 1.39 -17.19 -10.60
N PRO A 74 2.48 -16.49 -10.95
CA PRO A 74 3.05 -15.48 -10.06
C PRO A 74 2.14 -14.26 -9.93
N THR A 75 2.18 -13.66 -8.75
CA THR A 75 1.60 -12.33 -8.51
C THR A 75 2.73 -11.31 -8.63
N TYR A 76 2.52 -10.28 -9.44
CA TYR A 76 3.47 -9.19 -9.58
C TYR A 76 3.13 -8.09 -8.59
N TYR A 77 4.16 -7.54 -7.97
CA TYR A 77 4.00 -6.47 -7.00
C TYR A 77 5.20 -5.52 -7.05
N VAL A 78 5.04 -4.35 -6.45
CA VAL A 78 6.11 -3.36 -6.40
C VAL A 78 6.17 -2.72 -5.02
N PRO A 79 7.38 -2.54 -4.44
CA PRO A 79 7.54 -1.76 -3.23
C PRO A 79 7.31 -0.28 -3.51
N VAL A 80 6.56 0.37 -2.64
CA VAL A 80 6.30 1.81 -2.70
C VAL A 80 6.67 2.44 -1.37
N THR A 81 7.55 3.43 -1.41
CA THR A 81 7.95 4.20 -0.23
C THR A 81 6.91 5.29 0.05
N VAL A 82 6.49 5.41 1.30
CA VAL A 82 5.49 6.38 1.74
C VAL A 82 6.19 7.40 2.64
N ASN A 83 6.77 8.42 2.02
CA ASN A 83 7.66 9.37 2.72
C ASN A 83 6.88 10.55 3.31
N VAL A 84 6.01 10.26 4.28
CA VAL A 84 5.16 11.28 4.92
C VAL A 84 5.95 12.27 5.79
N ASP A 85 7.19 11.95 6.14
CA ASP A 85 8.06 12.80 6.93
C ASP A 85 8.85 13.81 6.09
N SER A 86 8.66 13.80 4.77
CA SER A 86 9.38 14.69 3.86
C SER A 86 8.78 16.09 3.85
N LYS A 87 9.54 17.04 3.28
CA LYS A 87 9.07 18.42 3.07
C LYS A 87 7.86 18.48 2.15
N TRP A 88 7.78 17.56 1.18
CA TRP A 88 6.67 17.44 0.23
C TRP A 88 6.03 16.06 0.39
N PRO A 89 5.24 15.86 1.46
CA PRO A 89 4.70 14.53 1.77
C PRO A 89 3.64 14.10 0.76
N PRO A 90 3.48 12.78 0.57
CA PRO A 90 2.36 12.26 -0.21
C PRO A 90 1.04 12.53 0.49
N HIS A 91 -0.05 12.53 -0.29
CA HIS A 91 -1.40 12.57 0.23
C HIS A 91 -1.93 11.15 0.33
N VAL A 92 -1.97 10.62 1.54
CA VAL A 92 -2.52 9.28 1.81
C VAL A 92 -3.87 9.44 2.49
N TYR A 93 -4.92 8.94 1.85
CA TYR A 93 -6.28 9.02 2.34
C TYR A 93 -6.76 7.67 2.82
N TRP A 94 -7.36 7.66 3.99
CA TRP A 94 -8.04 6.51 4.56
C TRP A 94 -9.54 6.69 4.30
N ILE A 95 -10.14 5.77 3.54
CA ILE A 95 -11.59 5.74 3.35
C ILE A 95 -12.15 4.80 4.42
N THR A 96 -12.86 5.37 5.38
CA THR A 96 -13.40 4.63 6.52
C THR A 96 -14.59 3.76 6.13
N LEU A 97 -15.02 2.88 7.04
CA LEU A 97 -16.21 2.05 6.84
C LEU A 97 -17.47 2.89 6.62
N GLN A 98 -17.51 4.10 7.15
CA GLN A 98 -18.62 5.03 6.98
C GLN A 98 -18.52 5.86 5.69
N GLY A 99 -17.50 5.60 4.86
CA GLY A 99 -17.28 6.32 3.62
C GLY A 99 -16.64 7.70 3.77
N LYS A 100 -16.09 8.01 4.94
CA LYS A 100 -15.37 9.27 5.18
C LYS A 100 -13.96 9.18 4.64
N ARG A 101 -13.50 10.30 4.06
CA ARG A 101 -12.13 10.44 3.58
C ARG A 101 -11.30 11.19 4.62
N LEU A 102 -10.31 10.53 5.17
CA LEU A 102 -9.40 11.11 6.17
C LEU A 102 -7.99 11.21 5.59
N LEU A 103 -7.42 12.42 5.60
CA LEU A 103 -6.02 12.61 5.24
C LEU A 103 -5.14 12.14 6.40
N CYS A 104 -4.28 11.17 6.13
CA CYS A 104 -3.36 10.64 7.12
C CYS A 104 -2.18 11.59 7.34
N THR A 105 -1.83 11.79 8.61
CA THR A 105 -0.64 12.54 9.04
C THR A 105 0.46 11.55 9.44
N PRO A 106 1.73 12.00 9.64
CA PRO A 106 2.76 11.10 10.16
C PRO A 106 2.37 10.39 11.47
N GLU A 107 1.54 11.03 12.29
CA GLU A 107 1.08 10.49 13.56
C GLU A 107 -0.06 9.48 13.41
N THR A 108 -0.87 9.59 12.36
CA THR A 108 -2.08 8.77 12.19
C THR A 108 -1.92 7.67 11.16
N ILE A 109 -0.98 7.81 10.21
CA ILE A 109 -0.84 6.87 9.09
C ILE A 109 -0.53 5.44 9.54
N GLY A 110 0.12 5.28 10.68
CA GLY A 110 0.45 3.96 11.23
C GLY A 110 -0.76 3.10 11.53
N GLN A 111 -1.93 3.72 11.71
CA GLN A 111 -3.18 2.97 11.94
C GLN A 111 -3.56 2.10 10.74
N LEU A 112 -3.12 2.47 9.53
CA LEU A 112 -3.38 1.70 8.33
C LEU A 112 -2.74 0.32 8.34
N ASP A 113 -1.72 0.10 9.18
CA ASP A 113 -1.10 -1.21 9.35
C ASP A 113 -2.02 -2.24 10.03
N PHE A 114 -3.06 -1.77 10.71
CA PHE A 114 -3.92 -2.60 11.56
C PHE A 114 -5.36 -2.71 11.06
N ILE A 115 -5.70 -2.11 9.93
CA ILE A 115 -7.03 -2.24 9.33
C ILE A 115 -7.03 -3.32 8.26
N ARG A 116 -8.20 -3.87 7.98
CA ARG A 116 -8.39 -4.69 6.79
C ARG A 116 -8.63 -3.76 5.61
N VAL A 117 -7.99 -4.05 4.49
CA VAL A 117 -8.05 -3.21 3.30
C VAL A 117 -8.90 -3.89 2.23
N LYS A 118 -9.87 -3.16 1.71
CA LYS A 118 -10.76 -3.61 0.64
C LYS A 118 -10.19 -3.25 -0.73
N ASN A 119 -9.63 -2.05 -0.88
CA ASN A 119 -9.16 -1.55 -2.16
C ASN A 119 -8.06 -0.51 -1.97
N VAL A 120 -7.13 -0.47 -2.91
CA VAL A 120 -6.03 0.49 -2.93
C VAL A 120 -5.92 1.08 -4.32
N CYS A 121 -5.83 2.41 -4.39
CA CYS A 121 -5.43 3.14 -5.58
C CYS A 121 -4.23 4.00 -5.24
N CYS A 122 -3.18 3.95 -6.06
CA CYS A 122 -1.94 4.67 -5.80
C CYS A 122 -1.39 5.29 -7.07
N GLN A 123 -1.12 6.60 -7.01
CA GLN A 123 -0.27 7.26 -7.97
C GLN A 123 1.10 7.44 -7.34
N ALA A 124 2.14 6.95 -8.01
CA ALA A 124 3.51 6.97 -7.50
C ALA A 124 4.45 7.68 -8.45
N ASN A 125 5.42 8.40 -7.89
CA ASN A 125 6.50 9.03 -8.62
C ASN A 125 7.64 8.04 -8.85
N LEU A 126 8.23 8.07 -10.05
CA LEU A 126 9.46 7.34 -10.33
C LEU A 126 10.66 8.15 -9.83
N VAL A 127 11.45 7.54 -8.97
CA VAL A 127 12.67 8.14 -8.44
C VAL A 127 13.85 7.29 -8.84
N GLU A 128 14.76 7.86 -9.64
CA GLU A 128 15.94 7.13 -10.12
C GLU A 128 16.88 6.77 -8.96
N LYS A 129 17.38 5.54 -8.98
CA LYS A 129 18.36 5.08 -7.99
C LYS A 129 19.72 5.74 -8.25
N ARG A 130 20.37 6.19 -7.17
CA ARG A 130 21.68 6.86 -7.26
C ARG A 130 22.75 6.01 -7.93
N ASN A 131 22.78 4.72 -7.58
CA ASN A 131 23.86 3.81 -7.98
C ASN A 131 23.47 2.93 -9.16
N ALA A 132 22.30 3.12 -9.74
CA ALA A 132 21.80 2.30 -10.84
C ALA A 132 20.99 3.17 -11.81
N PRO A 133 21.68 3.93 -12.70
CA PRO A 133 20.98 4.75 -13.69
C PRO A 133 20.03 3.90 -14.56
N GLY A 134 18.85 4.41 -14.80
CA GLY A 134 17.80 3.71 -15.55
C GLY A 134 16.94 2.80 -14.70
N GLU A 135 17.28 2.61 -13.42
CA GLU A 135 16.46 1.88 -12.46
C GLU A 135 15.74 2.85 -11.53
N TYR A 136 14.46 2.56 -11.26
CA TYR A 136 13.59 3.46 -10.50
C TYR A 136 12.94 2.74 -9.33
N THR A 137 12.83 3.46 -8.21
CA THR A 137 11.96 3.11 -7.10
C THR A 137 10.70 3.97 -7.15
N LEU A 138 9.62 3.51 -6.55
CA LEU A 138 8.37 4.25 -6.50
C LEU A 138 8.20 4.91 -5.14
N TYR A 139 7.83 6.18 -5.16
CA TYR A 139 7.44 6.94 -3.98
C TYR A 139 5.98 7.35 -4.14
N ALA A 140 5.16 7.07 -3.15
CA ALA A 140 3.75 7.45 -3.18
C ALA A 140 3.61 8.97 -3.35
N ASP A 141 2.71 9.37 -4.24
CA ASP A 141 2.30 10.75 -4.42
C ASP A 141 0.89 10.96 -3.88
N VAL A 142 -0.06 10.13 -4.36
CA VAL A 142 -1.43 10.09 -3.85
C VAL A 142 -1.82 8.63 -3.66
N MET A 143 -2.37 8.31 -2.50
CA MET A 143 -2.82 6.95 -2.21
C MET A 143 -4.17 6.98 -1.50
N TYR A 144 -5.09 6.14 -1.97
CA TYR A 144 -6.38 5.91 -1.34
C TYR A 144 -6.41 4.48 -0.81
N VAL A 145 -6.63 4.34 0.48
CA VAL A 145 -6.74 3.05 1.16
C VAL A 145 -8.16 2.91 1.69
N GLU A 146 -8.93 2.03 1.10
CA GLU A 146 -10.32 1.80 1.48
C GLU A 146 -10.40 0.66 2.47
N GLN A 147 -10.96 0.92 3.63
CA GLN A 147 -11.09 -0.07 4.71
C GLN A 147 -12.19 -1.09 4.38
N ALA A 148 -11.87 -2.36 4.62
CA ALA A 148 -12.85 -3.45 4.55
C ALA A 148 -13.50 -3.67 5.91
N PRO A 149 -14.76 -4.12 5.94
CA PRO A 149 -15.39 -4.54 7.21
C PRO A 149 -14.59 -5.65 7.87
N ASP A 150 -14.58 -5.67 9.19
CA ASP A 150 -14.00 -6.76 9.95
C ASP A 150 -14.75 -8.06 9.68
N ASN A 151 -14.05 -9.18 9.81
CA ASN A 151 -14.63 -10.50 9.61
C ASN A 151 -15.49 -10.90 10.82
N ASP A 152 -16.51 -10.09 11.10
CA ASP A 152 -17.41 -10.26 12.22
C ASP A 152 -18.69 -10.95 11.75
N PRO A 153 -18.98 -12.18 12.20
CA PRO A 153 -20.18 -12.90 11.79
C PRO A 153 -21.47 -12.24 12.23
N TYR A 154 -21.39 -11.31 13.16
CA TYR A 154 -22.55 -10.59 13.69
C TYR A 154 -22.77 -9.22 13.04
N ALA A 155 -21.87 -8.78 12.17
CA ALA A 155 -21.91 -7.42 11.60
C ALA A 155 -23.22 -7.12 10.88
N GLU A 156 -23.71 -8.06 10.06
CA GLU A 156 -24.99 -7.90 9.35
C GLU A 156 -26.17 -7.83 10.32
N ARG A 157 -26.14 -8.68 11.36
CA ARG A 157 -27.22 -8.76 12.34
C ARG A 157 -27.42 -7.44 13.09
N TYR A 158 -26.34 -6.72 13.34
CA TYR A 158 -26.36 -5.47 14.10
C TYR A 158 -26.07 -4.23 13.24
N ALA A 159 -26.11 -4.35 11.93
CA ALA A 159 -25.77 -3.26 11.00
C ALA A 159 -26.63 -1.99 11.17
N GLN A 160 -27.84 -2.12 11.71
CA GLN A 160 -28.76 -1.01 11.92
C GLN A 160 -28.63 -0.37 13.32
N VAL A 161 -27.78 -0.93 14.18
CA VAL A 161 -27.52 -0.34 15.49
C VAL A 161 -26.54 0.81 15.34
N ALA A 162 -26.96 2.02 15.78
CA ALA A 162 -26.11 3.19 15.71
C ALA A 162 -24.90 3.01 16.63
N GLU A 163 -23.70 3.30 16.07
CA GLU A 163 -22.49 3.33 16.88
C GLU A 163 -22.44 4.61 17.70
N PRO A 164 -22.00 4.54 18.97
CA PRO A 164 -21.83 5.75 19.77
C PRO A 164 -20.68 6.59 19.23
N ASP A 165 -20.80 7.92 19.34
CA ASP A 165 -19.71 8.83 19.01
C ASP A 165 -18.64 8.75 20.09
N TYR A 166 -17.48 8.17 19.74
CA TYR A 166 -16.33 8.15 20.63
C TYR A 166 -15.45 9.37 20.40
N PRO A 167 -14.94 9.98 21.48
CA PRO A 167 -13.93 11.02 21.31
C PRO A 167 -12.71 10.49 20.57
N ASN A 168 -12.10 11.31 19.72
CA ASN A 168 -10.95 10.92 18.90
C ASN A 168 -9.71 10.49 19.70
N ASP A 169 -9.66 10.85 20.96
CA ASP A 169 -8.54 10.56 21.86
C ASP A 169 -8.78 9.31 22.74
N MET A 170 -9.89 8.58 22.56
CA MET A 170 -10.13 7.37 23.33
C MET A 170 -9.19 6.25 22.87
N PRO A 171 -8.47 5.62 23.81
CA PRO A 171 -7.66 4.45 23.48
C PRO A 171 -8.57 3.25 23.19
N TYR A 172 -8.14 2.43 22.28
CA TYR A 172 -8.81 1.17 21.94
C TYR A 172 -8.17 0.01 22.68
#